data_1943b81c303d15286447f19c2da3615b
#
_entry.id   1943b81c303d15286447f19c2da3615b
#
_cell.length_a   1.000
_cell.length_b   1.000
_cell.length_c   1.000
_cell.angle_alpha   90.00
_cell.angle_beta   90.00
_cell.angle_gamma   90.00
#
_symmetry.space_group_name_H-M   'P 1'
#
loop_
_entity.id
_entity.type
_entity.pdbx_description
1 polymer ?
#
loop_
_entity_poly.entity_id
_entity_poly.type
_entity_poly.pdbx_seq_one_letter_code
_entity_poly.pdbx_strand_id
1 'polypeptide(L)'
;MNYTDSFDVIVVGGGHAGTEAALAAARAGASTLLLTHNIDTLGQMSCNPSIGGIGKGHLVKEIDALGGAMALATDHAGIQFRILNQSKGPAVRATRAQADRSLYRAAIRQIVQHQPNLTVFQQAVDDLILEGDRVVGVVTQIGLRFAAKAVVLTVGTFLNGRIHVGLDNYSGGRAGDPPSITLAQRLKEMALPQGRLKTGTPPRIDANTIDFSQLEEQHGDTNPVPVFSYLGRAAMHPKQLPCWITHTNARTNDISRSGLDRSPMYSDQGTIEGVGPRYCPSIEDKIH
;
A
#
# COMPACT_ATOMS: atom_id res chain seq x y z
N MET A 1 -1.63 14.08 -28.16
CA MET A 1 -0.31 14.74 -28.22
C MET A 1 0.73 13.69 -27.84
N ASN A 2 1.77 13.49 -28.64
CA ASN A 2 2.82 12.52 -28.31
C ASN A 2 3.91 13.19 -27.47
N TYR A 3 4.36 12.55 -26.42
CA TYR A 3 5.59 12.91 -25.72
C TYR A 3 6.77 12.48 -26.60
N THR A 4 7.81 13.31 -26.68
CA THR A 4 8.89 13.09 -27.65
C THR A 4 9.81 11.93 -27.31
N ASP A 5 9.97 11.65 -26.01
CA ASP A 5 10.87 10.60 -25.54
C ASP A 5 10.12 9.27 -25.37
N SER A 6 10.82 8.18 -25.61
CA SER A 6 10.34 6.83 -25.29
C SER A 6 11.08 6.31 -24.06
N PHE A 7 10.39 5.47 -23.28
CA PHE A 7 10.93 4.85 -22.08
C PHE A 7 11.15 3.34 -22.28
N ASP A 8 12.06 2.76 -21.53
CA ASP A 8 12.15 1.32 -21.46
C ASP A 8 10.99 0.75 -20.65
N VAL A 9 10.68 1.40 -19.52
CA VAL A 9 9.61 0.96 -18.61
C VAL A 9 8.74 2.15 -18.20
N ILE A 10 7.42 1.97 -18.29
CA ILE A 10 6.45 2.87 -17.65
C ILE A 10 5.80 2.14 -16.49
N VAL A 11 5.83 2.74 -15.31
CA VAL A 11 5.12 2.26 -14.12
C VAL A 11 3.93 3.16 -13.84
N VAL A 12 2.75 2.56 -13.72
CA VAL A 12 1.49 3.27 -13.45
C VAL A 12 1.07 3.05 -12.01
N GLY A 13 1.07 4.13 -11.22
CA GLY A 13 0.68 4.14 -9.81
C GLY A 13 1.86 4.37 -8.86
N GLY A 14 1.77 5.43 -8.04
CA GLY A 14 2.82 5.84 -7.08
C GLY A 14 2.68 5.24 -5.67
N GLY A 15 1.99 4.10 -5.52
CA GLY A 15 1.88 3.35 -4.27
C GLY A 15 3.14 2.53 -3.96
N HIS A 16 3.10 1.69 -2.91
CA HIS A 16 4.26 0.88 -2.50
C HIS A 16 4.81 0.00 -3.62
N ALA A 17 3.94 -0.69 -4.35
CA ALA A 17 4.37 -1.56 -5.45
C ALA A 17 4.97 -0.76 -6.61
N GLY A 18 4.39 0.40 -6.93
CA GLY A 18 4.86 1.22 -8.04
C GLY A 18 6.19 1.92 -7.74
N THR A 19 6.39 2.41 -6.53
CA THR A 19 7.67 3.01 -6.14
C THR A 19 8.79 1.97 -6.16
N GLU A 20 8.54 0.74 -5.67
CA GLU A 20 9.54 -0.35 -5.75
C GLU A 20 9.82 -0.78 -7.19
N ALA A 21 8.78 -0.94 -8.02
CA ALA A 21 8.94 -1.33 -9.42
C ALA A 21 9.73 -0.27 -10.22
N ALA A 22 9.39 1.02 -10.05
CA ALA A 22 10.06 2.10 -10.74
C ALA A 22 11.53 2.23 -10.32
N LEU A 23 11.80 2.15 -9.01
CA LEU A 23 13.16 2.17 -8.49
C LEU A 23 13.97 0.96 -8.97
N ALA A 24 13.39 -0.23 -9.00
CA ALA A 24 14.06 -1.43 -9.47
C ALA A 24 14.45 -1.33 -10.96
N ALA A 25 13.51 -0.90 -11.81
CA ALA A 25 13.76 -0.71 -13.25
C ALA A 25 14.87 0.33 -13.48
N ALA A 26 14.79 1.48 -12.80
CA ALA A 26 15.76 2.56 -12.93
C ALA A 26 17.16 2.15 -12.42
N ARG A 27 17.26 1.42 -11.30
CA ARG A 27 18.53 0.86 -10.80
C ARG A 27 19.15 -0.15 -11.75
N ALA A 28 18.32 -0.91 -12.48
CA ALA A 28 18.78 -1.82 -13.52
C ALA A 28 19.26 -1.12 -14.79
N GLY A 29 19.23 0.23 -14.83
CA GLY A 29 19.70 1.04 -15.96
C GLY A 29 18.62 1.34 -17.00
N ALA A 30 17.37 0.92 -16.79
CA ALA A 30 16.28 1.23 -17.71
C ALA A 30 15.83 2.69 -17.58
N SER A 31 15.60 3.37 -18.72
CA SER A 31 14.90 4.65 -18.75
C SER A 31 13.47 4.44 -18.29
N THR A 32 13.13 4.95 -17.12
CA THR A 32 11.88 4.63 -16.42
C THR A 32 11.02 5.86 -16.20
N LEU A 33 9.72 5.73 -16.49
CA LEU A 33 8.71 6.75 -16.17
C LEU A 33 7.75 6.22 -15.10
N LEU A 34 7.62 6.93 -13.99
CA LEU A 34 6.58 6.70 -12.99
C LEU A 34 5.44 7.71 -13.17
N LEU A 35 4.28 7.21 -13.56
CA LEU A 35 3.04 7.99 -13.67
C LEU A 35 2.21 7.84 -12.40
N THR A 36 1.84 8.96 -11.79
CA THR A 36 0.97 9.00 -10.62
C THR A 36 -0.04 10.14 -10.72
N HIS A 37 -1.25 9.94 -10.23
CA HIS A 37 -2.26 11.00 -10.22
C HIS A 37 -1.89 12.16 -9.28
N ASN A 38 -1.05 11.92 -8.26
CA ASN A 38 -0.58 12.94 -7.35
C ASN A 38 0.81 12.60 -6.79
N ILE A 39 1.79 13.46 -7.06
CA ILE A 39 3.17 13.31 -6.58
C ILE A 39 3.26 13.44 -5.05
N ASP A 40 2.40 14.25 -4.44
CA ASP A 40 2.42 14.43 -2.99
C ASP A 40 1.94 13.20 -2.20
N THR A 41 1.34 12.22 -2.90
CA THR A 41 0.89 10.96 -2.31
C THR A 41 1.76 9.75 -2.67
N LEU A 42 2.97 9.98 -3.21
CA LEU A 42 3.95 8.90 -3.44
C LEU A 42 4.24 8.14 -2.14
N GLY A 43 4.16 6.81 -2.19
CA GLY A 43 4.40 5.96 -1.02
C GLY A 43 3.34 6.07 0.09
N GLN A 44 2.19 6.71 -0.15
CA GLN A 44 1.17 6.90 0.87
C GLN A 44 0.62 5.59 1.41
N MET A 45 0.62 5.46 2.74
CA MET A 45 0.01 4.34 3.45
C MET A 45 -1.51 4.49 3.52
N SER A 46 -2.23 3.69 2.75
CA SER A 46 -3.69 3.79 2.61
C SER A 46 -4.46 3.19 3.80
N CYS A 47 -3.83 2.29 4.55
CA CYS A 47 -4.46 1.54 5.63
C CYS A 47 -3.74 1.80 6.97
N ASN A 48 -3.44 0.78 7.75
CA ASN A 48 -2.62 0.90 8.94
C ASN A 48 -1.22 1.43 8.60
N PRO A 49 -0.70 2.38 9.38
CA PRO A 49 0.66 2.86 9.18
C PRO A 49 1.68 1.86 9.76
N SER A 50 1.65 0.63 9.28
CA SER A 50 2.56 -0.42 9.71
C SER A 50 3.17 -1.17 8.53
N ILE A 51 4.44 -1.47 8.65
CA ILE A 51 5.21 -2.25 7.68
C ILE A 51 5.64 -3.55 8.33
N GLY A 52 5.60 -4.65 7.56
CA GLY A 52 6.07 -5.97 8.00
C GLY A 52 5.02 -6.77 8.76
N GLY A 53 5.51 -7.55 9.71
CA GLY A 53 4.74 -8.60 10.37
C GLY A 53 5.04 -9.98 9.80
N ILE A 54 4.38 -11.02 10.33
CA ILE A 54 4.62 -12.43 9.94
C ILE A 54 4.32 -12.58 8.44
N GLY A 55 5.23 -13.20 7.70
CA GLY A 55 5.20 -13.32 6.24
C GLY A 55 5.57 -12.02 5.53
N LYS A 56 4.89 -10.91 5.83
CA LYS A 56 5.12 -9.61 5.19
C LYS A 56 6.52 -9.05 5.49
N GLY A 57 6.99 -9.18 6.73
CA GLY A 57 8.35 -8.75 7.12
C GLY A 57 9.44 -9.51 6.36
N HIS A 58 9.22 -10.79 6.08
CA HIS A 58 10.15 -11.60 5.28
C HIS A 58 10.23 -11.06 3.84
N LEU A 59 9.08 -10.82 3.19
CA LEU A 59 9.05 -10.26 1.85
C LEU A 59 9.71 -8.88 1.77
N VAL A 60 9.50 -8.01 2.77
CA VAL A 60 10.15 -6.70 2.81
C VAL A 60 11.67 -6.84 2.91
N LYS A 61 12.18 -7.83 3.70
CA LYS A 61 13.60 -8.14 3.79
C LYS A 61 14.18 -8.65 2.47
N GLU A 62 13.44 -9.47 1.74
CA GLU A 62 13.85 -9.94 0.40
C GLU A 62 13.96 -8.78 -0.60
N ILE A 63 12.96 -7.88 -0.60
CA ILE A 63 12.97 -6.68 -1.43
C ILE A 63 14.13 -5.76 -1.05
N ASP A 64 14.39 -5.59 0.24
CA ASP A 64 15.52 -4.79 0.75
C ASP A 64 16.88 -5.35 0.30
N ALA A 65 17.05 -6.68 0.36
CA ALA A 65 18.26 -7.35 -0.13
C ALA A 65 18.52 -7.12 -1.63
N LEU A 66 17.46 -6.85 -2.41
CA LEU A 66 17.53 -6.45 -3.81
C LEU A 66 17.69 -4.93 -4.01
N GLY A 67 17.91 -4.17 -2.94
CA GLY A 67 18.07 -2.71 -2.97
C GLY A 67 16.75 -1.95 -2.96
N GLY A 68 15.65 -2.55 -2.46
CA GLY A 68 14.36 -1.89 -2.33
C GLY A 68 14.37 -0.74 -1.31
N ALA A 69 13.38 0.14 -1.41
CA ALA A 69 13.31 1.36 -0.62
C ALA A 69 12.47 1.24 0.66
N MET A 70 11.50 0.33 0.69
CA MET A 70 10.50 0.25 1.76
C MET A 70 11.11 0.05 3.14
N ALA A 71 12.08 -0.86 3.29
CA ALA A 71 12.71 -1.13 4.57
C ALA A 71 13.50 0.07 5.09
N LEU A 72 14.31 0.68 4.21
CA LEU A 72 15.11 1.86 4.56
C LEU A 72 14.20 3.06 4.91
N ALA A 73 13.16 3.32 4.12
CA ALA A 73 12.18 4.35 4.44
C ALA A 73 11.45 4.07 5.76
N THR A 74 11.26 2.78 6.11
CA THR A 74 10.68 2.39 7.40
C THR A 74 11.62 2.70 8.55
N ASP A 75 12.92 2.52 8.42
CA ASP A 75 13.89 2.91 9.46
C ASP A 75 13.91 4.43 9.69
N HIS A 76 13.63 5.22 8.66
CA HIS A 76 13.50 6.68 8.79
C HIS A 76 12.15 7.16 9.34
N ALA A 77 11.14 6.31 9.36
CA ALA A 77 9.76 6.69 9.69
C ALA A 77 9.13 5.87 10.82
N GLY A 78 9.77 4.78 11.23
CA GLY A 78 9.24 3.86 12.23
C GLY A 78 9.27 4.45 13.62
N ILE A 79 8.10 4.55 14.25
CA ILE A 79 7.92 5.09 15.60
C ILE A 79 7.80 4.02 16.66
N GLN A 80 7.68 2.74 16.27
CA GLN A 80 7.73 1.58 17.14
C GLN A 80 8.18 0.37 16.33
N PHE A 81 9.17 -0.37 16.83
CA PHE A 81 9.68 -1.58 16.19
C PHE A 81 9.53 -2.79 17.09
N ARG A 82 9.10 -3.91 16.53
CA ARG A 82 9.01 -5.19 17.25
C ARG A 82 9.42 -6.37 16.38
N ILE A 83 10.03 -7.36 17.02
CA ILE A 83 10.25 -8.67 16.41
C ILE A 83 9.11 -9.60 16.85
N LEU A 84 8.23 -9.90 15.93
CA LEU A 84 7.14 -10.85 16.17
C LEU A 84 7.69 -12.29 16.18
N ASN A 85 7.06 -13.17 16.95
CA ASN A 85 7.48 -14.57 17.12
C ASN A 85 8.93 -14.76 17.61
N GLN A 86 9.44 -13.85 18.42
CA GLN A 86 10.83 -13.89 18.90
C GLN A 86 11.17 -15.21 19.60
N SER A 87 10.22 -15.79 20.36
CA SER A 87 10.37 -17.07 21.06
C SER A 87 10.17 -18.32 20.20
N LYS A 88 9.70 -18.17 18.95
CA LYS A 88 9.33 -19.31 18.07
C LYS A 88 10.45 -19.80 17.17
N GLY A 89 11.58 -19.11 17.13
CA GLY A 89 12.73 -19.47 16.33
C GLY A 89 12.98 -18.55 15.11
N PRO A 90 14.20 -18.58 14.56
CA PRO A 90 14.65 -17.62 13.54
C PRO A 90 13.79 -17.59 12.26
N ALA A 91 13.35 -18.75 11.78
CA ALA A 91 12.61 -18.88 10.51
C ALA A 91 11.26 -18.15 10.51
N VAL A 92 10.65 -17.93 11.67
CA VAL A 92 9.33 -17.29 11.81
C VAL A 92 9.40 -15.93 12.51
N ARG A 93 10.59 -15.48 12.89
CA ARG A 93 10.78 -14.13 13.41
C ARG A 93 10.56 -13.12 12.32
N ALA A 94 9.75 -12.10 12.60
CA ALA A 94 9.41 -11.10 11.61
C ALA A 94 9.45 -9.69 12.21
N THR A 95 10.19 -8.82 11.58
CA THR A 95 10.20 -7.39 11.94
C THR A 95 8.85 -6.76 11.58
N ARG A 96 8.31 -5.98 12.51
CA ARG A 96 7.16 -5.11 12.29
C ARG A 96 7.47 -3.73 12.83
N ALA A 97 7.14 -2.71 12.07
CA ALA A 97 7.23 -1.32 12.49
C ALA A 97 5.86 -0.63 12.37
N GLN A 98 5.51 0.17 13.35
CA GLN A 98 4.52 1.23 13.19
C GLN A 98 5.25 2.45 12.66
N ALA A 99 4.69 3.14 11.68
CA ALA A 99 5.36 4.24 11.02
C ALA A 99 4.55 5.54 11.11
N ASP A 100 5.25 6.65 11.21
CA ASP A 100 4.67 7.95 10.91
C ASP A 100 4.46 8.06 9.39
N ARG A 101 3.21 8.31 8.97
CA ARG A 101 2.84 8.37 7.54
C ARG A 101 3.52 9.51 6.80
N SER A 102 3.71 10.64 7.47
CA SER A 102 4.31 11.82 6.87
C SER A 102 5.80 11.62 6.67
N LEU A 103 6.50 11.08 7.67
CA LEU A 103 7.91 10.75 7.57
C LEU A 103 8.17 9.66 6.52
N TYR A 104 7.35 8.60 6.48
CA TYR A 104 7.49 7.54 5.48
C TYR A 104 7.32 8.05 4.06
N ARG A 105 6.28 8.86 3.82
CA ARG A 105 6.02 9.47 2.53
C ARG A 105 7.17 10.40 2.10
N ALA A 106 7.68 11.20 3.03
CA ALA A 106 8.83 12.08 2.78
C ALA A 106 10.08 11.28 2.39
N ALA A 107 10.38 10.19 3.11
CA ALA A 107 11.51 9.31 2.82
C ALA A 107 11.39 8.66 1.44
N ILE A 108 10.23 8.08 1.11
CA ILE A 108 9.99 7.50 -0.23
C ILE A 108 10.11 8.56 -1.32
N ARG A 109 9.51 9.74 -1.13
CA ARG A 109 9.60 10.83 -2.10
C ARG A 109 11.05 11.24 -2.35
N GLN A 110 11.85 11.38 -1.30
CA GLN A 110 13.27 11.70 -1.42
C GLN A 110 14.03 10.65 -2.22
N ILE A 111 13.83 9.36 -1.92
CA ILE A 111 14.49 8.26 -2.65
C ILE A 111 14.10 8.28 -4.13
N VAL A 112 12.80 8.40 -4.44
CA VAL A 112 12.29 8.40 -5.81
C VAL A 112 12.82 9.60 -6.61
N GLN A 113 12.85 10.80 -6.01
CA GLN A 113 13.28 12.02 -6.70
C GLN A 113 14.79 12.06 -6.98
N HIS A 114 15.61 11.32 -6.24
CA HIS A 114 17.06 11.27 -6.43
C HIS A 114 17.54 10.04 -7.21
N GLN A 115 16.60 9.17 -7.65
CA GLN A 115 16.97 7.97 -8.41
C GLN A 115 17.36 8.34 -9.84
N PRO A 116 18.62 8.07 -10.28
CA PRO A 116 18.99 8.20 -11.69
C PRO A 116 18.11 7.32 -12.59
N ASN A 117 17.94 7.71 -13.84
CA ASN A 117 17.12 7.03 -14.86
C ASN A 117 15.62 6.97 -14.53
N LEU A 118 15.13 7.69 -13.52
CA LEU A 118 13.72 7.73 -13.14
C LEU A 118 13.14 9.12 -13.34
N THR A 119 12.15 9.21 -14.21
CA THR A 119 11.30 10.40 -14.39
C THR A 119 9.97 10.19 -13.67
N VAL A 120 9.53 11.17 -12.91
CA VAL A 120 8.20 11.16 -12.27
C VAL A 120 7.32 12.19 -12.95
N PHE A 121 6.12 11.77 -13.37
CA PHE A 121 5.18 12.65 -14.04
C PHE A 121 3.79 12.54 -13.42
N GLN A 122 3.20 13.69 -13.07
CA GLN A 122 1.89 13.73 -12.42
C GLN A 122 0.77 13.75 -13.45
N GLN A 123 0.26 12.57 -13.77
CA GLN A 123 -0.98 12.38 -14.53
C GLN A 123 -1.58 11.00 -14.21
N ALA A 124 -2.90 10.92 -14.22
CA ALA A 124 -3.61 9.66 -14.24
C ALA A 124 -3.51 9.01 -15.63
N VAL A 125 -3.42 7.69 -15.66
CA VAL A 125 -3.44 6.91 -16.91
C VAL A 125 -4.85 6.38 -17.14
N ASP A 126 -5.38 6.64 -18.32
CA ASP A 126 -6.73 6.25 -18.72
C ASP A 126 -6.75 5.09 -19.71
N ASP A 127 -5.68 4.91 -20.51
CA ASP A 127 -5.68 3.87 -21.55
C ASP A 127 -4.28 3.29 -21.79
N LEU A 128 -4.25 2.12 -22.45
CA LEU A 128 -3.06 1.44 -22.93
C LEU A 128 -2.97 1.57 -24.46
N ILE A 129 -1.76 1.82 -24.96
CA ILE A 129 -1.49 1.80 -26.41
C ILE A 129 -1.12 0.37 -26.78
N LEU A 130 -1.88 -0.23 -27.70
CA LEU A 130 -1.68 -1.58 -28.19
C LEU A 130 -1.22 -1.59 -29.65
N GLU A 131 -0.30 -2.46 -29.97
CA GLU A 131 0.06 -2.88 -31.34
C GLU A 131 -0.11 -4.41 -31.43
N GLY A 132 -1.23 -4.85 -32.00
CA GLY A 132 -1.66 -6.24 -31.88
C GLY A 132 -1.89 -6.63 -30.43
N ASP A 133 -1.24 -7.69 -29.96
CA ASP A 133 -1.32 -8.18 -28.59
C ASP A 133 -0.27 -7.57 -27.64
N ARG A 134 0.50 -6.60 -28.14
CA ARG A 134 1.58 -5.97 -27.38
C ARG A 134 1.18 -4.61 -26.86
N VAL A 135 1.43 -4.37 -25.56
CA VAL A 135 1.36 -3.01 -24.98
C VAL A 135 2.65 -2.26 -25.34
N VAL A 136 2.51 -1.10 -25.97
CA VAL A 136 3.63 -0.26 -26.41
C VAL A 136 3.64 1.13 -25.78
N GLY A 137 2.74 1.38 -24.84
CA GLY A 137 2.68 2.64 -24.12
C GLY A 137 1.37 2.87 -23.40
N VAL A 138 1.18 4.10 -22.94
CA VAL A 138 -0.01 4.53 -22.19
C VAL A 138 -0.52 5.87 -22.69
N VAL A 139 -1.81 6.14 -22.42
CA VAL A 139 -2.48 7.43 -22.64
C VAL A 139 -2.92 7.97 -21.29
N THR A 140 -2.57 9.21 -21.01
CA THR A 140 -3.01 9.90 -19.80
C THR A 140 -4.39 10.52 -19.95
N GLN A 141 -5.00 10.89 -18.84
CA GLN A 141 -6.32 11.53 -18.79
C GLN A 141 -6.43 12.81 -19.66
N ILE A 142 -5.35 13.56 -19.80
CA ILE A 142 -5.32 14.74 -20.67
C ILE A 142 -4.92 14.43 -22.13
N GLY A 143 -4.84 13.15 -22.50
CA GLY A 143 -4.55 12.71 -23.86
C GLY A 143 -3.05 12.69 -24.24
N LEU A 144 -2.12 12.89 -23.30
CA LEU A 144 -0.69 12.69 -23.55
C LEU A 144 -0.40 11.19 -23.76
N ARG A 145 0.40 10.88 -24.77
CA ARG A 145 0.80 9.51 -25.13
C ARG A 145 2.28 9.33 -24.86
N PHE A 146 2.58 8.34 -24.04
CA PHE A 146 3.96 7.93 -23.73
C PHE A 146 4.23 6.54 -24.30
N ALA A 147 5.31 6.41 -25.07
CA ALA A 147 5.75 5.13 -25.62
C ALA A 147 6.69 4.40 -24.64
N ALA A 148 6.58 3.07 -24.57
CA ALA A 148 7.47 2.26 -23.77
C ALA A 148 7.60 0.84 -24.31
N LYS A 149 8.73 0.17 -23.96
CA LYS A 149 8.94 -1.25 -24.25
C LYS A 149 8.12 -2.16 -23.32
N ALA A 150 7.89 -1.71 -22.09
CA ALA A 150 7.09 -2.44 -21.09
C ALA A 150 6.27 -1.47 -20.22
N VAL A 151 5.08 -1.92 -19.79
CA VAL A 151 4.20 -1.19 -18.88
C VAL A 151 3.90 -2.06 -17.67
N VAL A 152 4.12 -1.51 -16.46
CA VAL A 152 3.84 -2.16 -15.18
C VAL A 152 2.68 -1.45 -14.52
N LEU A 153 1.55 -2.15 -14.34
CA LEU A 153 0.36 -1.62 -13.69
C LEU A 153 0.40 -1.95 -12.19
N THR A 154 0.42 -0.91 -11.35
CA THR A 154 0.41 -1.03 -9.89
C THR A 154 -0.71 -0.21 -9.27
N VAL A 155 -1.89 -0.36 -9.82
CA VAL A 155 -3.06 0.51 -9.63
C VAL A 155 -3.80 0.32 -8.30
N GLY A 156 -3.40 -0.63 -7.48
CA GLY A 156 -3.88 -0.80 -6.10
C GLY A 156 -5.41 -0.95 -6.01
N THR A 157 -6.06 -0.08 -5.23
CA THR A 157 -7.51 -0.08 -5.00
C THR A 157 -8.28 0.86 -5.94
N PHE A 158 -7.63 1.37 -7.00
CA PHE A 158 -8.20 2.44 -7.82
C PHE A 158 -9.04 1.95 -9.00
N LEU A 159 -8.75 0.77 -9.58
CA LEU A 159 -9.48 0.23 -10.74
C LEU A 159 -10.96 0.03 -10.43
N ASN A 160 -11.80 0.89 -11.01
CA ASN A 160 -13.24 0.93 -10.74
C ASN A 160 -13.53 0.84 -9.23
N GLY A 161 -12.72 1.56 -8.44
CA GLY A 161 -12.72 1.49 -6.99
C GLY A 161 -14.04 1.97 -6.38
N ARG A 162 -14.48 1.31 -5.33
CA ARG A 162 -15.69 1.65 -4.57
C ARG A 162 -15.41 1.60 -3.09
N ILE A 163 -15.78 2.66 -2.39
CA ILE A 163 -15.66 2.76 -0.94
C ILE A 163 -17.01 2.45 -0.33
N HIS A 164 -17.02 1.56 0.66
CA HIS A 164 -18.20 1.15 1.41
C HIS A 164 -18.11 1.64 2.85
N VAL A 165 -19.20 2.21 3.35
CA VAL A 165 -19.38 2.61 4.76
C VAL A 165 -20.74 2.08 5.19
N GLY A 166 -20.80 0.86 5.70
CA GLY A 166 -22.05 0.11 5.88
C GLY A 166 -22.75 -0.08 4.55
N LEU A 167 -24.03 0.29 4.47
CA LEU A 167 -24.83 0.21 3.25
C LEU A 167 -24.55 1.32 2.24
N ASP A 168 -23.98 2.43 2.70
CA ASP A 168 -23.62 3.53 1.82
C ASP A 168 -22.34 3.21 1.06
N ASN A 169 -22.29 3.64 -0.20
CA ASN A 169 -21.10 3.47 -1.02
C ASN A 169 -20.96 4.58 -2.07
N TYR A 170 -19.74 4.82 -2.47
CA TYR A 170 -19.41 5.80 -3.52
C TYR A 170 -18.15 5.40 -4.28
N SER A 171 -18.01 5.92 -5.50
CA SER A 171 -16.81 5.70 -6.32
C SER A 171 -15.61 6.41 -5.73
N GLY A 172 -14.51 5.68 -5.54
CA GLY A 172 -13.27 6.22 -5.00
C GLY A 172 -12.16 5.17 -5.03
N GLY A 173 -10.95 5.60 -5.33
CA GLY A 173 -9.78 4.73 -5.27
C GLY A 173 -9.26 4.57 -3.83
N ARG A 174 -9.33 5.67 -3.10
CA ARG A 174 -8.99 5.82 -1.69
C ARG A 174 -9.81 7.01 -1.15
N ALA A 175 -10.00 7.12 0.16
CA ALA A 175 -10.72 8.26 0.74
C ALA A 175 -10.05 9.59 0.32
N GLY A 176 -10.79 10.44 -0.37
CA GLY A 176 -10.33 11.70 -0.94
C GLY A 176 -9.67 11.61 -2.32
N ASP A 177 -9.48 10.41 -2.88
CA ASP A 177 -8.89 10.24 -4.21
C ASP A 177 -9.89 9.64 -5.21
N PRO A 178 -9.91 10.09 -6.47
CA PRO A 178 -10.81 9.57 -7.50
C PRO A 178 -10.46 8.12 -7.88
N PRO A 179 -11.41 7.34 -8.38
CA PRO A 179 -11.15 6.01 -8.92
C PRO A 179 -10.57 6.11 -10.34
N SER A 180 -9.92 5.05 -10.80
CA SER A 180 -9.50 4.86 -12.19
C SER A 180 -10.56 4.01 -12.92
N ILE A 181 -11.51 4.67 -13.58
CA ILE A 181 -12.65 4.01 -14.25
C ILE A 181 -12.28 3.62 -15.67
N THR A 182 -11.73 4.55 -16.45
CA THR A 182 -11.43 4.36 -17.87
C THR A 182 -10.43 3.24 -18.08
N LEU A 183 -9.32 3.24 -17.32
CA LEU A 183 -8.33 2.16 -17.37
C LEU A 183 -8.93 0.81 -16.95
N ALA A 184 -9.81 0.80 -15.93
CA ALA A 184 -10.49 -0.43 -15.51
C ALA A 184 -11.39 -0.99 -16.64
N GLN A 185 -12.12 -0.13 -17.34
CA GLN A 185 -12.93 -0.52 -18.49
C GLN A 185 -12.04 -1.07 -19.61
N ARG A 186 -10.92 -0.41 -19.89
CA ARG A 186 -9.95 -0.88 -20.90
C ARG A 186 -9.44 -2.30 -20.61
N LEU A 187 -9.06 -2.57 -19.35
CA LEU A 187 -8.63 -3.90 -18.95
C LEU A 187 -9.74 -4.96 -19.07
N LYS A 188 -10.98 -4.56 -18.85
CA LYS A 188 -12.13 -5.45 -19.06
C LYS A 188 -12.33 -5.79 -20.54
N GLU A 189 -12.17 -4.82 -21.44
CA GLU A 189 -12.24 -5.01 -22.90
C GLU A 189 -11.15 -5.95 -23.42
N MET A 190 -10.00 -6.03 -22.74
CA MET A 190 -8.94 -7.00 -23.03
C MET A 190 -9.28 -8.43 -22.59
N ALA A 191 -10.50 -8.69 -22.09
CA ALA A 191 -11.01 -9.98 -21.67
C ALA A 191 -10.14 -10.70 -20.62
N LEU A 192 -9.37 -9.97 -19.82
CA LEU A 192 -8.63 -10.53 -18.70
C LEU A 192 -9.60 -10.95 -17.60
N PRO A 193 -9.42 -12.11 -16.95
CA PRO A 193 -10.25 -12.52 -15.81
C PRO A 193 -10.17 -11.47 -14.69
N GLN A 194 -11.32 -11.00 -14.26
CA GLN A 194 -11.43 -9.95 -13.22
C GLN A 194 -12.44 -10.36 -12.16
N GLY A 195 -12.13 -10.04 -10.92
CA GLY A 195 -13.02 -10.21 -9.78
C GLY A 195 -12.99 -8.97 -8.88
N ARG A 196 -14.00 -8.84 -8.04
CA ARG A 196 -14.06 -7.75 -7.06
C ARG A 196 -13.56 -8.23 -5.71
N LEU A 197 -12.48 -7.61 -5.26
CA LEU A 197 -11.83 -7.91 -3.99
C LEU A 197 -11.98 -6.73 -3.03
N LYS A 198 -12.04 -7.01 -1.72
CA LYS A 198 -12.07 -5.96 -0.69
C LYS A 198 -10.70 -5.79 -0.02
N THR A 199 -10.50 -4.58 0.53
CA THR A 199 -9.49 -4.31 1.56
C THR A 199 -10.20 -3.66 2.75
N GLY A 200 -9.96 -4.16 3.97
CA GLY A 200 -10.47 -3.54 5.19
C GLY A 200 -9.65 -2.34 5.62
N THR A 201 -10.30 -1.37 6.25
CA THR A 201 -9.65 -0.24 6.92
C THR A 201 -10.03 -0.27 8.39
N PRO A 202 -9.08 -0.25 9.35
CA PRO A 202 -9.41 -0.19 10.75
C PRO A 202 -10.07 1.15 11.10
N PRO A 203 -10.88 1.21 12.16
CA PRO A 203 -11.49 2.45 12.61
C PRO A 203 -10.41 3.49 12.95
N ARG A 204 -10.73 4.75 12.72
CA ARG A 204 -9.92 5.90 13.13
C ARG A 204 -10.62 6.56 14.32
N ILE A 205 -9.97 6.51 15.47
CA ILE A 205 -10.50 7.07 16.71
C ILE A 205 -9.74 8.37 16.99
N ASP A 206 -10.46 9.40 17.42
CA ASP A 206 -9.83 10.62 17.91
C ASP A 206 -9.08 10.30 19.20
N ALA A 207 -7.77 10.54 19.22
CA ALA A 207 -6.90 10.28 20.36
C ALA A 207 -7.35 11.01 21.64
N ASN A 208 -7.98 12.17 21.50
CA ASN A 208 -8.49 12.92 22.65
C ASN A 208 -9.70 12.25 23.34
N THR A 209 -10.32 11.25 22.68
CA THR A 209 -11.45 10.48 23.26
C THR A 209 -11.00 9.16 23.89
N ILE A 210 -9.71 8.87 23.90
CA ILE A 210 -9.16 7.62 24.44
C ILE A 210 -8.67 7.88 25.86
N ASP A 211 -9.16 7.11 26.83
CA ASP A 211 -8.59 7.08 28.17
C ASP A 211 -7.38 6.14 28.21
N PHE A 212 -6.22 6.68 27.91
CA PHE A 212 -4.96 5.95 27.91
C PHE A 212 -4.56 5.43 29.29
N SER A 213 -5.09 6.00 30.38
CA SER A 213 -4.78 5.55 31.75
C SER A 213 -5.28 4.13 32.06
N GLN A 214 -6.26 3.66 31.27
CA GLN A 214 -6.84 2.31 31.38
C GLN A 214 -6.19 1.29 30.47
N LEU A 215 -5.17 1.68 29.70
CA LEU A 215 -4.58 0.84 28.66
C LEU A 215 -3.14 0.46 29.02
N GLU A 216 -2.75 -0.77 28.71
CA GLU A 216 -1.38 -1.24 28.86
C GLU A 216 -0.50 -0.64 27.74
N GLU A 217 0.60 0.01 28.14
CA GLU A 217 1.60 0.48 27.17
C GLU A 217 2.42 -0.68 26.61
N GLN A 218 2.54 -0.70 25.29
CA GLN A 218 3.40 -1.62 24.57
C GLN A 218 4.54 -0.86 23.90
N HIS A 219 5.71 -0.85 24.50
CA HIS A 219 6.91 -0.26 23.93
C HIS A 219 7.48 -1.11 22.79
N GLY A 220 8.29 -0.49 21.93
CA GLY A 220 9.14 -1.19 20.97
C GLY A 220 10.22 -2.01 21.67
N ASP A 221 10.82 -2.96 20.94
CA ASP A 221 11.95 -3.75 21.42
C ASP A 221 13.21 -2.87 21.53
N THR A 222 13.96 -3.02 22.63
CA THR A 222 15.14 -2.19 22.92
C THR A 222 16.45 -2.98 23.03
N ASN A 223 16.39 -4.29 23.12
CA ASN A 223 17.57 -5.15 23.26
C ASN A 223 17.44 -6.46 22.45
N PRO A 224 18.03 -6.50 21.24
CA PRO A 224 18.55 -5.37 20.47
C PRO A 224 17.43 -4.50 19.92
N VAL A 225 17.72 -3.24 19.61
CA VAL A 225 16.80 -2.37 18.86
C VAL A 225 16.68 -2.92 17.43
N PRO A 226 15.46 -3.31 16.98
CA PRO A 226 15.31 -3.85 15.63
C PRO A 226 15.52 -2.77 14.59
N VAL A 227 16.15 -3.11 13.46
CA VAL A 227 16.18 -2.32 12.23
C VAL A 227 15.52 -3.11 11.11
N PHE A 228 14.91 -2.41 10.17
CA PHE A 228 14.21 -3.07 9.09
C PHE A 228 15.13 -3.36 7.92
N SER A 229 15.87 -2.36 7.44
CA SER A 229 16.82 -2.51 6.33
C SER A 229 18.14 -3.11 6.77
N TYR A 230 18.79 -3.88 5.88
CA TYR A 230 20.17 -4.31 6.05
C TYR A 230 21.17 -3.14 6.05
N LEU A 231 20.78 -2.00 5.45
CA LEU A 231 21.54 -0.75 5.48
C LEU A 231 21.09 0.18 6.63
N GLY A 232 20.06 -0.20 7.37
CA GLY A 232 19.47 0.57 8.46
C GLY A 232 20.34 0.60 9.70
N ARG A 233 20.14 1.61 10.53
CA ARG A 233 20.76 1.78 11.85
C ARG A 233 19.73 2.36 12.80
N ALA A 234 19.75 1.94 14.07
CA ALA A 234 18.87 2.47 15.11
C ALA A 234 18.93 4.02 15.24
N ALA A 235 20.08 4.62 14.90
CA ALA A 235 20.27 6.07 14.92
C ALA A 235 19.44 6.81 13.83
N MET A 236 18.89 6.10 12.84
CA MET A 236 17.99 6.67 11.84
C MET A 236 16.55 6.80 12.33
N HIS A 237 16.20 6.08 13.39
CA HIS A 237 14.84 6.04 13.91
C HIS A 237 14.43 7.40 14.49
N PRO A 238 13.22 7.88 14.18
CA PRO A 238 12.67 9.03 14.87
C PRO A 238 12.37 8.71 16.35
N LYS A 239 11.86 9.69 17.07
CA LYS A 239 11.41 9.49 18.45
C LYS A 239 10.43 8.31 18.51
N GLN A 240 10.73 7.33 19.37
CA GLN A 240 9.89 6.15 19.54
C GLN A 240 8.70 6.46 20.45
N LEU A 241 7.54 5.88 20.10
CA LEU A 241 6.28 6.03 20.83
C LEU A 241 5.73 4.65 21.19
N PRO A 242 5.07 4.48 22.34
CA PRO A 242 4.39 3.23 22.67
C PRO A 242 3.12 3.09 21.82
N CYS A 243 2.67 1.85 21.64
CA CYS A 243 1.29 1.52 21.35
C CYS A 243 0.55 1.18 22.64
N TRP A 244 -0.78 1.16 22.58
CA TRP A 244 -1.60 0.76 23.72
C TRP A 244 -2.43 -0.45 23.36
N ILE A 245 -2.58 -1.36 24.31
CA ILE A 245 -3.30 -2.61 24.13
C ILE A 245 -4.70 -2.45 24.71
N THR A 246 -5.70 -2.85 23.93
CA THR A 246 -7.06 -3.05 24.39
C THR A 246 -7.55 -4.41 23.90
N HIS A 247 -8.63 -4.91 24.50
CA HIS A 247 -9.19 -6.22 24.20
C HIS A 247 -10.66 -6.10 23.77
N THR A 248 -11.06 -6.95 22.82
CA THR A 248 -12.47 -7.18 22.53
C THR A 248 -13.13 -7.99 23.64
N ASN A 249 -14.41 -7.77 23.85
CA ASN A 249 -15.23 -8.49 24.83
C ASN A 249 -16.55 -8.95 24.18
N ALA A 250 -17.39 -9.64 24.96
CA ALA A 250 -18.67 -10.14 24.46
C ALA A 250 -19.54 -9.06 23.82
N ARG A 251 -19.64 -7.87 24.43
CA ARG A 251 -20.39 -6.74 23.88
C ARG A 251 -19.82 -6.25 22.55
N THR A 252 -18.48 -6.23 22.40
CA THR A 252 -17.83 -5.91 21.11
C THR A 252 -18.24 -6.91 20.03
N ASN A 253 -18.26 -8.20 20.36
CA ASN A 253 -18.64 -9.26 19.44
C ASN A 253 -20.14 -9.16 19.07
N ASP A 254 -21.01 -8.88 20.04
CA ASP A 254 -22.46 -8.72 19.79
C ASP A 254 -22.75 -7.53 18.87
N ILE A 255 -22.07 -6.39 19.08
CA ILE A 255 -22.15 -5.23 18.19
C ILE A 255 -21.69 -5.61 16.78
N SER A 256 -20.58 -6.35 16.66
CA SER A 256 -20.06 -6.79 15.36
C SER A 256 -21.02 -7.75 14.65
N ARG A 257 -21.59 -8.72 15.37
CA ARG A 257 -22.61 -9.63 14.84
C ARG A 257 -23.85 -8.90 14.33
N SER A 258 -24.32 -7.90 15.08
CA SER A 258 -25.49 -7.09 14.70
C SER A 258 -25.28 -6.25 13.43
N GLY A 259 -24.07 -6.16 12.92
CA GLY A 259 -23.71 -5.40 11.73
C GLY A 259 -23.41 -6.24 10.49
N LEU A 260 -23.44 -7.57 10.59
CA LEU A 260 -23.05 -8.46 9.48
C LEU A 260 -23.95 -8.30 8.25
N ASP A 261 -25.24 -8.08 8.44
CA ASP A 261 -26.23 -7.84 7.38
C ASP A 261 -25.94 -6.57 6.56
N ARG A 262 -25.17 -5.64 7.11
CA ARG A 262 -24.74 -4.39 6.46
C ARG A 262 -23.36 -4.48 5.84
N SER A 263 -22.70 -5.61 5.96
CA SER A 263 -21.38 -5.82 5.35
C SER A 263 -21.52 -6.28 3.91
N PRO A 264 -20.92 -5.60 2.92
CA PRO A 264 -21.05 -5.98 1.51
C PRO A 264 -20.36 -7.30 1.17
N MET A 265 -19.61 -7.90 2.10
CA MET A 265 -18.98 -9.21 1.93
C MET A 265 -19.80 -10.33 2.53
N TYR A 266 -20.59 -10.06 3.58
CA TYR A 266 -21.34 -11.07 4.35
C TYR A 266 -22.87 -10.99 4.16
N SER A 267 -23.36 -9.94 3.48
CA SER A 267 -24.77 -9.82 3.13
C SER A 267 -25.10 -10.69 1.91
N ASP A 268 -26.36 -11.14 1.81
CA ASP A 268 -26.88 -11.95 0.68
C ASP A 268 -26.75 -11.25 -0.69
N GLN A 269 -26.58 -9.92 -0.70
CA GLN A 269 -26.35 -9.11 -1.89
C GLN A 269 -24.86 -8.88 -2.16
N GLY A 270 -23.97 -9.64 -1.52
CA GLY A 270 -22.53 -9.47 -1.59
C GLY A 270 -21.99 -9.46 -3.03
N THR A 271 -21.44 -8.34 -3.45
CA THR A 271 -20.80 -8.17 -4.77
C THR A 271 -19.29 -8.38 -4.69
N ILE A 272 -18.79 -8.78 -3.52
CA ILE A 272 -17.35 -8.94 -3.24
C ILE A 272 -17.04 -10.42 -3.21
N GLU A 273 -16.15 -10.86 -4.12
CA GLU A 273 -15.81 -12.27 -4.33
C GLU A 273 -14.73 -12.76 -3.34
N GLY A 274 -14.02 -11.86 -2.67
CA GLY A 274 -12.97 -12.23 -1.75
C GLY A 274 -12.18 -11.06 -1.17
N VAL A 275 -11.07 -11.39 -0.52
CA VAL A 275 -10.13 -10.40 0.01
C VAL A 275 -8.94 -10.22 -0.94
N GLY A 276 -8.43 -8.99 -1.03
CA GLY A 276 -7.26 -8.69 -1.84
C GLY A 276 -5.99 -9.39 -1.33
N PRO A 277 -4.90 -9.36 -2.12
CA PRO A 277 -3.64 -10.03 -1.78
C PRO A 277 -3.01 -9.53 -0.48
N ARG A 278 -3.36 -8.36 -0.01
CA ARG A 278 -3.10 -7.92 1.36
C ARG A 278 -4.16 -8.52 2.27
N TYR A 279 -3.96 -9.76 2.68
CA TYR A 279 -4.87 -10.38 3.63
C TYR A 279 -4.98 -9.55 4.91
N CYS A 280 -6.16 -9.01 5.12
CA CYS A 280 -6.51 -8.25 6.31
C CYS A 280 -7.78 -8.90 6.86
N PRO A 281 -7.64 -9.89 7.78
CA PRO A 281 -8.79 -10.55 8.36
C PRO A 281 -9.65 -9.51 9.06
N SER A 282 -10.90 -9.44 8.70
CA SER A 282 -11.85 -8.56 9.35
C SER A 282 -12.25 -9.14 10.71
N ILE A 283 -12.82 -8.31 11.56
CA ILE A 283 -13.31 -8.77 12.86
C ILE A 283 -14.44 -9.80 12.66
N GLU A 284 -15.21 -9.67 11.61
CA GLU A 284 -16.30 -10.57 11.23
C GLU A 284 -15.85 -12.02 11.05
N ASP A 285 -14.63 -12.23 10.56
CA ASP A 285 -14.05 -13.58 10.39
C ASP A 285 -13.66 -14.23 11.74
N LYS A 286 -13.77 -13.52 12.87
CA LYS A 286 -13.26 -13.92 14.18
C LYS A 286 -14.30 -13.97 15.28
N ILE A 287 -15.53 -13.61 14.98
CA ILE A 287 -16.62 -13.53 15.99
C ILE A 287 -17.45 -14.81 16.11
N HIS A 288 -17.03 -15.88 15.47
CA HIS A 288 -17.67 -17.21 15.55
C HIS A 288 -17.12 -18.03 16.70
#